data_9f5271394fade3e9703a36e3adc0c557
#
_entry.id   9f5271394fade3e9703a36e3adc0c557
#
_cell.length_a   1.000
_cell.length_b   1.000
_cell.length_c   1.000
_cell.angle_alpha   90.00
_cell.angle_beta   90.00
_cell.angle_gamma   90.00
#
_symmetry.space_group_name_H-M   'P 1'
#
loop_
_entity.id
_entity.type
_entity.pdbx_description
1 polymer ?
#
loop_
_entity_poly.entity_id
_entity_poly.type
_entity_poly.pdbx_seq_one_letter_code
_entity_poly.pdbx_strand_id
1 'polypeptide(L)'
;MTNPAETRNKDDKRFYEKTLSQFNYAAPDVLYKYIESLDTKEHTEILNALMKQAKLNDDANQQIQAWQQESINPNRTRLIVKLINHTNRAFAVGENDIDLDADERDFLSVIPWDILAFKLDFKYSRQLGSRSKDMYKNFIVFGDKDCGFVFNFGLRVNTSFGVISSTLTPVRTNKVTSIGATPIKCSTRITRAANDEPYGFTVEITLA
;
A
#
# COMPACT_ATOMS: atom_id res chain seq x y z
N MET A 1 47.64 -12.74 -14.04
CA MET A 1 46.61 -12.27 -15.00
C MET A 1 45.25 -12.54 -14.37
N THR A 2 44.54 -11.56 -13.95
CA THR A 2 43.18 -11.69 -13.39
C THR A 2 42.20 -12.04 -14.52
N ASN A 3 41.34 -13.01 -14.27
CA ASN A 3 40.34 -13.47 -15.24
C ASN A 3 39.35 -12.33 -15.52
N PRO A 4 39.13 -11.93 -16.79
CA PRO A 4 38.23 -10.81 -17.13
C PRO A 4 36.80 -10.97 -16.60
N ALA A 5 36.31 -12.23 -16.49
CA ALA A 5 35.00 -12.55 -15.91
C ALA A 5 34.92 -12.27 -14.39
N GLU A 6 36.00 -12.51 -13.65
CA GLU A 6 36.06 -12.22 -12.21
C GLU A 6 36.12 -10.71 -11.93
N THR A 7 36.81 -9.96 -12.79
CA THR A 7 36.90 -8.49 -12.67
C THR A 7 35.52 -7.85 -12.95
N ARG A 8 34.83 -8.29 -13.99
CA ARG A 8 33.49 -7.80 -14.35
C ARG A 8 32.47 -8.06 -13.23
N ASN A 9 32.51 -9.25 -12.62
CA ASN A 9 31.60 -9.60 -11.53
C ASN A 9 31.85 -8.74 -10.25
N LYS A 10 33.09 -8.33 -10.00
CA LYS A 10 33.43 -7.43 -8.87
C LYS A 10 32.98 -5.99 -9.12
N ASP A 11 33.08 -5.52 -10.35
CA ASP A 11 32.67 -4.17 -10.72
C ASP A 11 31.16 -4.03 -10.72
N ASP A 12 30.42 -5.04 -11.19
CA ASP A 12 28.96 -5.09 -11.10
C ASP A 12 28.49 -5.10 -9.65
N LYS A 13 29.10 -5.91 -8.80
CA LYS A 13 28.77 -5.95 -7.36
C LYS A 13 28.99 -4.60 -6.68
N ARG A 14 30.10 -3.94 -6.94
CA ARG A 14 30.40 -2.59 -6.40
C ARG A 14 29.40 -1.53 -6.91
N PHE A 15 29.03 -1.60 -8.19
CA PHE A 15 28.03 -0.74 -8.77
C PHE A 15 26.69 -0.88 -8.03
N TYR A 16 26.21 -2.11 -7.85
CA TYR A 16 24.95 -2.37 -7.16
C TYR A 16 25.00 -1.91 -5.70
N GLU A 17 26.02 -2.27 -4.94
CA GLU A 17 26.15 -1.85 -3.55
C GLU A 17 26.13 -0.32 -3.39
N LYS A 18 26.86 0.39 -4.23
CA LYS A 18 26.91 1.87 -4.21
C LYS A 18 25.57 2.48 -4.66
N THR A 19 25.00 1.95 -5.72
CA THR A 19 23.75 2.48 -6.30
C THR A 19 22.58 2.24 -5.35
N LEU A 20 22.42 1.02 -4.83
CA LEU A 20 21.31 0.68 -3.95
C LEU A 20 21.35 1.45 -2.63
N SER A 21 22.51 1.81 -2.13
CA SER A 21 22.64 2.65 -0.92
C SER A 21 22.09 4.08 -1.10
N GLN A 22 21.87 4.52 -2.33
CA GLN A 22 21.30 5.84 -2.64
C GLN A 22 19.76 5.82 -2.70
N PHE A 23 19.16 4.64 -2.76
CA PHE A 23 17.72 4.46 -2.86
C PHE A 23 17.20 3.82 -1.57
N ASN A 24 16.44 4.57 -0.79
CA ASN A 24 15.89 4.16 0.50
C ASN A 24 14.38 3.89 0.47
N TYR A 25 13.76 3.88 -0.71
CA TYR A 25 12.32 3.66 -0.85
C TYR A 25 11.90 2.19 -0.73
N ALA A 26 12.84 1.26 -0.86
CA ALA A 26 12.60 -0.17 -0.68
C ALA A 26 13.85 -0.86 -0.08
N ALA A 27 13.65 -2.05 0.47
CA ALA A 27 14.75 -2.85 1.01
C ALA A 27 15.70 -3.31 -0.13
N PRO A 28 17.00 -3.48 0.13
CA PRO A 28 17.98 -3.84 -0.90
C PRO A 28 17.65 -5.11 -1.68
N ASP A 29 17.12 -6.14 -1.01
CA ASP A 29 16.70 -7.39 -1.65
C ASP A 29 15.55 -7.21 -2.64
N VAL A 30 14.64 -6.26 -2.36
CA VAL A 30 13.55 -5.88 -3.28
C VAL A 30 14.12 -5.16 -4.50
N LEU A 31 15.04 -4.23 -4.28
CA LEU A 31 15.71 -3.50 -5.37
C LEU A 31 16.51 -4.45 -6.26
N TYR A 32 17.19 -5.44 -5.69
CA TYR A 32 17.87 -6.49 -6.47
C TYR A 32 16.89 -7.27 -7.36
N LYS A 33 15.77 -7.73 -6.81
CA LYS A 33 14.73 -8.43 -7.59
C LYS A 33 14.17 -7.56 -8.71
N TYR A 34 13.99 -6.25 -8.44
CA TYR A 34 13.57 -5.31 -9.47
C TYR A 34 14.58 -5.22 -10.59
N ILE A 35 15.88 -5.07 -10.28
CA ILE A 35 16.95 -5.04 -11.27
C ILE A 35 16.99 -6.34 -12.08
N GLU A 36 16.85 -7.49 -11.43
CA GLU A 36 16.80 -8.79 -12.11
C GLU A 36 15.59 -8.92 -13.05
N SER A 37 14.49 -8.22 -12.76
CA SER A 37 13.29 -8.19 -13.62
C SER A 37 13.42 -7.28 -14.84
N LEU A 38 14.44 -6.41 -14.89
CA LEU A 38 14.71 -5.57 -16.03
C LEU A 38 15.38 -6.37 -17.16
N ASP A 39 14.92 -6.18 -18.39
CA ASP A 39 15.52 -6.82 -19.57
C ASP A 39 16.78 -6.06 -20.06
N THR A 40 17.62 -5.65 -19.10
CA THR A 40 18.85 -4.91 -19.40
C THR A 40 19.92 -5.18 -18.36
N LYS A 41 21.19 -5.09 -18.78
CA LYS A 41 22.36 -5.10 -17.90
C LYS A 41 23.17 -3.81 -17.98
N GLU A 42 22.68 -2.85 -18.74
CA GLU A 42 23.32 -1.56 -18.87
C GLU A 42 23.13 -0.71 -17.61
N HIS A 43 24.22 -0.31 -16.99
CA HIS A 43 24.21 0.42 -15.71
C HIS A 43 23.38 1.71 -15.77
N THR A 44 23.43 2.42 -16.90
CA THR A 44 22.67 3.66 -17.10
C THR A 44 21.16 3.39 -17.13
N GLU A 45 20.71 2.34 -17.81
CA GLU A 45 19.31 1.96 -17.89
C GLU A 45 18.78 1.48 -16.54
N ILE A 46 19.57 0.68 -15.80
CA ILE A 46 19.25 0.27 -14.44
C ILE A 46 19.10 1.48 -13.53
N LEU A 47 20.02 2.43 -13.58
CA LEU A 47 19.94 3.66 -12.79
C LEU A 47 18.68 4.46 -13.12
N ASN A 48 18.37 4.64 -14.40
CA ASN A 48 17.17 5.35 -14.84
C ASN A 48 15.88 4.64 -14.34
N ALA A 49 15.84 3.31 -14.38
CA ALA A 49 14.72 2.53 -13.86
C ALA A 49 14.54 2.70 -12.34
N LEU A 50 15.63 2.67 -11.57
CA LEU A 50 15.62 2.93 -10.12
C LEU A 50 15.17 4.36 -9.80
N MET A 51 15.64 5.35 -10.54
CA MET A 51 15.22 6.75 -10.39
C MET A 51 13.72 6.92 -10.70
N LYS A 52 13.22 6.24 -11.73
CA LYS A 52 11.79 6.24 -12.05
C LYS A 52 10.96 5.66 -10.88
N GLN A 53 11.40 4.56 -10.29
CA GLN A 53 10.73 3.96 -9.12
C GLN A 53 10.77 4.89 -7.89
N ALA A 54 11.90 5.53 -7.62
CA ALA A 54 12.02 6.51 -6.55
C ALA A 54 11.04 7.67 -6.75
N LYS A 55 10.92 8.18 -7.98
CA LYS A 55 9.97 9.23 -8.33
C LYS A 55 8.52 8.79 -8.12
N LEU A 56 8.12 7.58 -8.56
CA LEU A 56 6.77 7.05 -8.31
C LEU A 56 6.45 7.00 -6.82
N ASN A 57 7.42 6.57 -6.01
CA ASN A 57 7.26 6.57 -4.55
C ASN A 57 7.06 7.98 -3.97
N ASP A 58 7.82 8.95 -4.45
CA ASP A 58 7.75 10.34 -3.98
C ASP A 58 6.44 11.01 -4.43
N ASP A 59 6.02 10.80 -5.67
CA ASP A 59 4.73 11.29 -6.20
C ASP A 59 3.55 10.73 -5.39
N ALA A 60 3.56 9.42 -5.09
CA ALA A 60 2.57 8.79 -4.24
C ALA A 60 2.55 9.38 -2.82
N ASN A 61 3.72 9.63 -2.22
CA ASN A 61 3.82 10.23 -0.89
C ASN A 61 3.30 11.68 -0.88
N GLN A 62 3.59 12.48 -1.90
CA GLN A 62 3.08 13.84 -2.04
C GLN A 62 1.55 13.84 -2.18
N GLN A 63 1.00 12.95 -2.99
CA GLN A 63 -0.45 12.81 -3.14
C GLN A 63 -1.12 12.41 -1.82
N ILE A 64 -0.54 11.48 -1.08
CA ILE A 64 -1.02 11.08 0.25
C ILE A 64 -1.03 12.26 1.21
N GLN A 65 0.03 13.07 1.23
CA GLN A 65 0.11 14.26 2.07
C GLN A 65 -0.96 15.30 1.71
N ALA A 66 -1.23 15.51 0.43
CA ALA A 66 -2.28 16.39 -0.04
C ALA A 66 -3.66 15.93 0.47
N TRP A 67 -3.99 14.65 0.30
CA TRP A 67 -5.27 14.09 0.76
C TRP A 67 -5.46 14.11 2.27
N GLN A 68 -4.37 14.03 3.04
CA GLN A 68 -4.43 14.13 4.51
C GLN A 68 -4.85 15.52 5.01
N GLN A 69 -4.73 16.55 4.18
CA GLN A 69 -5.08 17.93 4.49
C GLN A 69 -6.48 18.34 3.99
N GLU A 70 -7.09 17.52 3.12
CA GLU A 70 -8.43 17.79 2.61
C GLU A 70 -9.48 17.61 3.70
N SER A 71 -10.52 18.45 3.66
CA SER A 71 -11.70 18.29 4.52
C SER A 71 -12.45 17.00 4.17
N ILE A 72 -13.11 16.43 5.17
CA ILE A 72 -13.90 15.20 5.04
C ILE A 72 -15.36 15.53 5.41
N ASN A 73 -16.29 14.92 4.68
CA ASN A 73 -17.72 15.08 4.98
C ASN A 73 -18.03 14.58 6.40
N PRO A 74 -18.95 15.26 7.13
CA PRO A 74 -19.40 14.81 8.43
C PRO A 74 -19.88 13.34 8.40
N ASN A 75 -19.61 12.58 9.47
CA ASN A 75 -19.96 11.17 9.62
C ASN A 75 -19.24 10.19 8.65
N ARG A 76 -18.23 10.65 7.95
CA ARG A 76 -17.32 9.81 7.17
C ARG A 76 -15.92 9.86 7.73
N THR A 77 -15.17 8.82 7.46
CA THR A 77 -13.72 8.75 7.69
C THR A 77 -13.00 8.55 6.37
N ARG A 78 -11.73 8.94 6.32
CA ARG A 78 -10.87 8.74 5.16
C ARG A 78 -9.85 7.66 5.43
N LEU A 79 -9.85 6.66 4.57
CA LEU A 79 -8.76 5.72 4.41
C LEU A 79 -7.92 6.15 3.21
N ILE A 80 -6.63 6.33 3.41
CA ILE A 80 -5.67 6.53 2.33
C ILE A 80 -4.84 5.26 2.23
N VAL A 81 -4.71 4.72 1.02
CA VAL A 81 -3.96 3.48 0.75
C VAL A 81 -2.79 3.80 -0.15
N LYS A 82 -1.63 3.29 0.23
CA LYS A 82 -0.46 3.17 -0.63
C LYS A 82 -0.25 1.69 -0.92
N LEU A 83 -0.51 1.28 -2.15
CA LEU A 83 -0.34 -0.10 -2.62
C LEU A 83 0.96 -0.18 -3.41
N ILE A 84 1.89 -1.01 -2.94
CA ILE A 84 3.21 -1.22 -3.53
C ILE A 84 3.24 -2.64 -4.11
N ASN A 85 3.39 -2.76 -5.41
CA ASN A 85 3.44 -4.02 -6.11
C ASN A 85 4.87 -4.38 -6.50
N HIS A 86 5.51 -5.26 -5.73
CA HIS A 86 6.84 -5.81 -6.04
C HIS A 86 6.76 -7.16 -6.76
N THR A 87 5.65 -7.45 -7.41
CA THR A 87 5.47 -8.68 -8.19
C THR A 87 5.55 -8.39 -9.70
N ASN A 88 5.66 -9.46 -10.48
CA ASN A 88 5.61 -9.40 -11.96
C ASN A 88 4.17 -9.48 -12.51
N ARG A 89 3.14 -9.23 -11.68
CA ARG A 89 1.73 -9.31 -12.06
C ARG A 89 1.03 -7.98 -11.89
N ALA A 90 0.07 -7.71 -12.75
CA ALA A 90 -0.85 -6.60 -12.59
C ALA A 90 -2.07 -7.04 -11.79
N PHE A 91 -2.65 -6.13 -11.00
CA PHE A 91 -3.86 -6.35 -10.22
C PHE A 91 -4.84 -5.20 -10.46
N ALA A 92 -6.02 -5.53 -10.94
CA ALA A 92 -7.14 -4.62 -11.10
C ALA A 92 -8.24 -4.99 -10.09
N VAL A 93 -9.13 -4.04 -9.79
CA VAL A 93 -10.29 -4.31 -8.92
C VAL A 93 -11.25 -5.27 -9.63
N GLY A 94 -11.54 -6.40 -8.97
CA GLY A 94 -12.55 -7.35 -9.38
C GLY A 94 -13.87 -7.11 -8.67
N GLU A 95 -13.95 -7.44 -7.39
CA GLU A 95 -15.13 -7.35 -6.54
C GLU A 95 -14.91 -6.37 -5.38
N ASN A 96 -15.94 -5.66 -4.96
CA ASN A 96 -15.90 -4.79 -3.80
C ASN A 96 -17.32 -4.58 -3.22
N ASP A 97 -17.40 -4.15 -1.97
CA ASP A 97 -18.64 -3.77 -1.29
C ASP A 97 -18.77 -2.26 -1.04
N ILE A 98 -17.89 -1.46 -1.66
CA ILE A 98 -17.94 -0.02 -1.62
C ILE A 98 -18.50 0.53 -2.92
N ASP A 99 -19.09 1.70 -2.84
CA ASP A 99 -19.70 2.37 -4.01
C ASP A 99 -18.58 3.04 -4.83
N LEU A 100 -17.98 2.27 -5.75
CA LEU A 100 -17.01 2.72 -6.73
C LEU A 100 -17.70 2.87 -8.08
N ASP A 101 -17.56 4.02 -8.72
CA ASP A 101 -17.95 4.19 -10.11
C ASP A 101 -16.99 3.45 -11.09
N ALA A 102 -17.32 3.48 -12.38
CA ALA A 102 -16.52 2.77 -13.39
C ALA A 102 -15.11 3.37 -13.52
N ASP A 103 -15.00 4.69 -13.51
CA ASP A 103 -13.73 5.39 -13.67
C ASP A 103 -12.82 5.16 -12.44
N GLU A 104 -13.41 5.14 -11.23
CA GLU A 104 -12.70 4.80 -9.99
C GLU A 104 -12.18 3.36 -10.01
N ARG A 105 -12.98 2.40 -10.51
CA ARG A 105 -12.53 1.00 -10.65
C ARG A 105 -11.37 0.85 -11.63
N ASP A 106 -11.44 1.52 -12.77
CA ASP A 106 -10.38 1.48 -13.78
C ASP A 106 -9.09 2.12 -13.26
N PHE A 107 -9.22 3.20 -12.48
CA PHE A 107 -8.09 3.84 -11.82
C PHE A 107 -7.44 2.93 -10.76
N LEU A 108 -8.20 2.09 -10.07
CA LEU A 108 -7.71 1.17 -9.05
C LEU A 108 -7.07 -0.08 -9.67
N SER A 109 -6.05 0.12 -10.50
CA SER A 109 -5.20 -0.93 -11.05
C SER A 109 -3.74 -0.63 -10.79
N VAL A 110 -2.97 -1.66 -10.45
CA VAL A 110 -1.53 -1.55 -10.19
C VAL A 110 -0.78 -2.53 -11.11
N ILE A 111 0.10 -2.02 -11.93
CA ILE A 111 0.93 -2.83 -12.83
C ILE A 111 2.16 -3.40 -12.08
N PRO A 112 2.93 -4.34 -12.69
CA PRO A 112 4.16 -4.86 -12.08
C PRO A 112 5.12 -3.74 -11.68
N TRP A 113 5.69 -3.86 -10.48
CA TRP A 113 6.68 -2.93 -9.95
C TRP A 113 6.21 -1.47 -9.84
N ASP A 114 4.89 -1.27 -9.66
CA ASP A 114 4.27 0.05 -9.56
C ASP A 114 3.80 0.37 -8.15
N ILE A 115 3.51 1.65 -7.92
CA ILE A 115 2.99 2.18 -6.67
C ILE A 115 1.70 2.94 -6.97
N LEU A 116 0.59 2.46 -6.42
CA LEU A 116 -0.71 3.11 -6.52
C LEU A 116 -1.07 3.76 -5.19
N ALA A 117 -1.39 5.05 -5.20
CA ALA A 117 -2.03 5.72 -4.08
C ALA A 117 -3.50 6.02 -4.39
N PHE A 118 -4.39 5.76 -3.44
CA PHE A 118 -5.80 6.10 -3.56
C PHE A 118 -6.43 6.43 -2.21
N LYS A 119 -7.57 7.10 -2.22
CA LYS A 119 -8.33 7.44 -1.02
C LYS A 119 -9.76 6.94 -1.11
N LEU A 120 -10.32 6.55 0.03
CA LEU A 120 -11.68 6.08 0.18
C LEU A 120 -12.34 6.82 1.35
N ASP A 121 -13.48 7.45 1.11
CA ASP A 121 -14.28 8.06 2.17
C ASP A 121 -15.47 7.13 2.46
N PHE A 122 -15.53 6.56 3.67
CA PHE A 122 -16.56 5.59 4.03
C PHE A 122 -17.20 5.90 5.40
N LYS A 123 -18.38 5.32 5.66
CA LYS A 123 -19.09 5.46 6.92
C LYS A 123 -18.45 4.58 7.99
N TYR A 124 -18.39 5.08 9.21
CA TYR A 124 -17.95 4.31 10.36
C TYR A 124 -19.04 4.17 11.40
N SER A 125 -18.97 3.13 12.23
CA SER A 125 -19.93 2.90 13.31
C SER A 125 -19.49 3.57 14.60
N ARG A 126 -20.43 4.23 15.28
CA ARG A 126 -20.26 4.68 16.68
C ARG A 126 -21.04 3.74 17.58
N GLN A 127 -20.39 3.18 18.57
CA GLN A 127 -20.99 2.23 19.49
C GLN A 127 -20.93 2.75 20.92
N LEU A 128 -22.08 2.67 21.60
CA LEU A 128 -22.23 2.98 23.02
C LEU A 128 -21.95 1.70 23.81
N GLY A 129 -20.83 1.69 24.56
CA GLY A 129 -20.42 0.57 25.40
C GLY A 129 -19.66 -0.54 24.64
N SER A 130 -19.04 -1.45 25.41
CA SER A 130 -18.13 -2.48 24.89
C SER A 130 -18.80 -3.74 24.34
N ARG A 131 -20.13 -3.81 24.28
CA ARG A 131 -20.86 -5.06 24.01
C ARG A 131 -21.12 -5.37 22.53
N SER A 132 -21.15 -4.39 21.65
CA SER A 132 -21.35 -4.67 20.24
C SER A 132 -20.01 -4.87 19.52
N LYS A 133 -19.86 -6.02 18.85
CA LYS A 133 -18.70 -6.36 18.02
C LYS A 133 -18.89 -5.97 16.57
N ASP A 134 -20.04 -5.37 16.23
CA ASP A 134 -20.39 -5.06 14.86
C ASP A 134 -19.55 -3.88 14.36
N MET A 135 -18.76 -4.13 13.36
CA MET A 135 -17.99 -3.15 12.62
C MET A 135 -18.46 -3.22 11.18
N TYR A 136 -18.71 -2.07 10.55
CA TYR A 136 -18.81 -2.04 9.10
C TYR A 136 -17.46 -2.50 8.56
N LYS A 137 -17.47 -3.66 7.92
CA LYS A 137 -16.30 -4.22 7.24
C LYS A 137 -16.50 -4.01 5.77
N ASN A 138 -15.62 -3.24 5.19
CA ASN A 138 -15.59 -3.07 3.75
C ASN A 138 -14.47 -3.93 3.18
N PHE A 139 -14.61 -4.32 1.92
CA PHE A 139 -13.57 -5.06 1.22
C PHE A 139 -13.40 -4.61 -0.23
N ILE A 140 -12.20 -4.83 -0.75
CA ILE A 140 -11.88 -4.73 -2.17
C ILE A 140 -11.06 -5.96 -2.53
N VAL A 141 -11.44 -6.62 -3.60
CA VAL A 141 -10.70 -7.73 -4.22
C VAL A 141 -9.90 -7.19 -5.39
N PHE A 142 -8.61 -7.45 -5.40
CA PHE A 142 -7.72 -7.14 -6.51
C PHE A 142 -7.24 -8.45 -7.15
N GLY A 143 -7.22 -8.49 -8.48
CA GLY A 143 -6.83 -9.66 -9.24
C GLY A 143 -8.00 -10.59 -9.54
N ASP A 144 -7.70 -11.87 -9.75
CA ASP A 144 -8.66 -12.87 -10.22
C ASP A 144 -8.57 -14.20 -9.44
N LYS A 145 -9.20 -15.25 -9.99
CA LYS A 145 -9.23 -16.59 -9.40
C LYS A 145 -7.87 -17.29 -9.39
N ASP A 146 -6.95 -16.88 -10.27
CA ASP A 146 -5.62 -17.46 -10.35
C ASP A 146 -4.67 -16.80 -9.39
N CYS A 147 -4.74 -15.47 -9.26
CA CYS A 147 -3.86 -14.70 -8.39
C CYS A 147 -4.48 -13.37 -8.01
N GLY A 148 -4.60 -13.14 -6.73
CA GLY A 148 -5.18 -11.90 -6.22
C GLY A 148 -5.02 -11.75 -4.72
N PHE A 149 -5.62 -10.70 -4.18
CA PHE A 149 -5.71 -10.46 -2.75
C PHE A 149 -7.00 -9.72 -2.39
N VAL A 150 -7.46 -9.93 -1.17
CA VAL A 150 -8.58 -9.20 -0.58
C VAL A 150 -8.04 -8.24 0.45
N PHE A 151 -8.38 -6.97 0.32
CA PHE A 151 -8.12 -5.95 1.32
C PHE A 151 -9.40 -5.67 2.11
N ASN A 152 -9.41 -6.03 3.40
CA ASN A 152 -10.49 -5.77 4.33
C ASN A 152 -10.14 -4.58 5.21
N PHE A 153 -11.06 -3.61 5.32
CA PHE A 153 -10.87 -2.41 6.12
C PHE A 153 -12.15 -1.96 6.80
N GLY A 154 -12.01 -1.14 7.83
CA GLY A 154 -13.15 -0.59 8.57
C GLY A 154 -12.72 0.25 9.75
N LEU A 155 -13.68 1.00 10.29
CA LEU A 155 -13.52 1.80 11.49
C LEU A 155 -14.74 1.67 12.39
N ARG A 156 -14.51 1.47 13.67
CA ARG A 156 -15.48 1.55 14.74
C ARG A 156 -14.97 2.50 15.81
N VAL A 157 -15.82 3.37 16.32
CA VAL A 157 -15.49 4.24 17.47
C VAL A 157 -16.25 3.76 18.70
N ASN A 158 -15.54 3.26 19.68
CA ASN A 158 -16.10 2.86 20.96
C ASN A 158 -16.22 4.10 21.86
N THR A 159 -17.37 4.26 22.50
CA THR A 159 -17.59 5.27 23.52
C THR A 159 -17.60 4.61 24.87
N SER A 160 -16.70 5.00 25.77
CA SER A 160 -16.72 4.64 27.18
C SER A 160 -17.07 5.87 28.02
N PHE A 161 -17.92 5.68 29.03
CA PHE A 161 -18.34 6.76 29.93
C PHE A 161 -17.53 6.66 31.23
N GLY A 162 -16.76 7.69 31.51
CA GLY A 162 -16.17 7.93 32.82
C GLY A 162 -17.11 8.76 33.71
N VAL A 163 -16.70 9.01 34.94
CA VAL A 163 -17.52 9.79 35.92
C VAL A 163 -17.68 11.24 35.48
N ILE A 164 -16.73 11.79 34.72
CA ILE A 164 -16.68 13.23 34.38
C ILE A 164 -16.71 13.45 32.85
N SER A 165 -16.26 12.47 32.05
CA SER A 165 -16.15 12.63 30.59
C SER A 165 -16.36 11.32 29.87
N SER A 166 -16.75 11.40 28.59
CA SER A 166 -16.73 10.24 27.68
C SER A 166 -15.40 10.17 26.92
N THR A 167 -14.90 8.97 26.74
CA THR A 167 -13.70 8.71 25.94
C THR A 167 -14.11 8.00 24.65
N LEU A 168 -13.66 8.54 23.52
CA LEU A 168 -13.85 7.97 22.18
C LEU A 168 -12.59 7.21 21.77
N THR A 169 -12.71 5.93 21.46
CA THR A 169 -11.58 5.09 21.08
C THR A 169 -11.81 4.52 19.69
N PRO A 170 -11.07 4.98 18.65
CA PRO A 170 -11.18 4.44 17.31
C PRO A 170 -10.48 3.07 17.21
N VAL A 171 -11.20 2.08 16.69
CA VAL A 171 -10.69 0.73 16.39
C VAL A 171 -10.73 0.54 14.87
N ARG A 172 -9.57 0.33 14.28
CA ARG A 172 -9.38 0.22 12.83
C ARG A 172 -9.14 -1.22 12.43
N THR A 173 -9.70 -1.63 11.31
CA THR A 173 -9.38 -2.90 10.64
C THR A 173 -8.63 -2.59 9.36
N ASN A 174 -7.51 -3.29 9.15
CA ASN A 174 -6.71 -3.27 7.92
C ASN A 174 -6.07 -4.66 7.77
N LYS A 175 -6.68 -5.51 6.98
CA LYS A 175 -6.19 -6.87 6.75
C LYS A 175 -6.11 -7.14 5.26
N VAL A 176 -4.95 -7.61 4.80
CA VAL A 176 -4.79 -8.11 3.44
C VAL A 176 -4.62 -9.63 3.48
N THR A 177 -5.23 -10.33 2.53
CA THR A 177 -5.17 -11.79 2.45
C THR A 177 -5.03 -12.19 0.98
N SER A 178 -4.00 -12.98 0.66
CA SER A 178 -3.84 -13.55 -0.67
C SER A 178 -4.97 -14.53 -0.99
N ILE A 179 -5.43 -14.52 -2.23
CA ILE A 179 -6.43 -15.41 -2.79
C ILE A 179 -5.94 -15.99 -4.11
N GLY A 180 -6.64 -17.04 -4.60
CA GLY A 180 -6.36 -17.67 -5.89
C GLY A 180 -5.42 -18.85 -5.80
N ALA A 181 -5.22 -19.52 -6.95
CA ALA A 181 -4.41 -20.73 -7.07
C ALA A 181 -2.91 -20.48 -6.88
N THR A 182 -2.45 -19.26 -7.20
CA THR A 182 -1.07 -18.82 -7.04
C THR A 182 -0.98 -17.80 -5.91
N PRO A 183 -0.62 -18.21 -4.68
CA PRO A 183 -0.55 -17.28 -3.55
C PRO A 183 0.59 -16.27 -3.74
N ILE A 184 0.34 -15.03 -3.31
CA ILE A 184 1.33 -13.96 -3.22
C ILE A 184 1.59 -13.61 -1.76
N LYS A 185 2.79 -13.20 -1.46
CA LYS A 185 3.10 -12.66 -0.15
C LYS A 185 2.56 -11.24 -0.09
N CYS A 186 1.63 -10.99 0.83
CA CYS A 186 1.06 -9.67 1.05
C CYS A 186 1.12 -9.28 2.53
N SER A 187 1.36 -8.01 2.78
CA SER A 187 1.41 -7.44 4.12
C SER A 187 0.74 -6.07 4.14
N THR A 188 0.26 -5.66 5.32
CA THR A 188 -0.33 -4.34 5.51
C THR A 188 0.09 -3.75 6.84
N ARG A 189 0.28 -2.42 6.88
CA ARG A 189 0.56 -1.67 8.09
C ARG A 189 -0.16 -0.32 8.07
N ILE A 190 -0.59 0.16 9.23
CA ILE A 190 -1.03 1.54 9.40
C ILE A 190 0.21 2.42 9.55
N THR A 191 0.38 3.39 8.65
CA THR A 191 1.50 4.34 8.68
C THR A 191 1.15 5.64 9.39
N ARG A 192 -0.14 5.98 9.44
CA ARG A 192 -0.68 7.15 10.16
C ARG A 192 -2.10 6.87 10.62
N ALA A 193 -2.47 7.38 11.80
CA ALA A 193 -3.82 7.28 12.33
C ALA A 193 -4.17 8.53 13.15
N ALA A 194 -5.29 9.18 12.86
CA ALA A 194 -5.83 10.28 13.63
C ALA A 194 -6.69 9.73 14.78
N ASN A 195 -6.46 10.20 16.01
CA ASN A 195 -7.27 9.83 17.18
C ASN A 195 -8.51 10.71 17.35
N ASP A 196 -8.53 11.86 16.67
CA ASP A 196 -9.64 12.79 16.68
C ASP A 196 -10.50 12.62 15.43
N GLU A 197 -11.76 13.05 15.53
CA GLU A 197 -12.69 13.04 14.39
C GLU A 197 -12.11 13.85 13.22
N PRO A 198 -12.15 13.34 12.02
CA PRO A 198 -12.91 12.20 11.49
C PRO A 198 -12.20 10.83 11.57
N TYR A 199 -11.19 10.64 12.40
CA TYR A 199 -10.46 9.39 12.65
C TYR A 199 -9.76 8.79 11.44
N GLY A 200 -9.39 9.58 10.46
CA GLY A 200 -8.73 9.15 9.23
C GLY A 200 -7.45 8.36 9.48
N PHE A 201 -7.11 7.46 8.57
CA PHE A 201 -5.89 6.68 8.67
C PHE A 201 -5.30 6.34 7.31
N THR A 202 -3.99 6.11 7.29
CA THR A 202 -3.23 5.74 6.10
C THR A 202 -2.71 4.33 6.29
N VAL A 203 -2.86 3.51 5.25
CA VAL A 203 -2.41 2.12 5.21
C VAL A 203 -1.43 1.94 4.06
N GLU A 204 -0.35 1.24 4.30
CA GLU A 204 0.55 0.74 3.27
C GLU A 204 0.31 -0.76 3.09
N ILE A 205 0.11 -1.19 1.84
CA ILE A 205 0.00 -2.58 1.43
C ILE A 205 1.20 -2.90 0.54
N THR A 206 1.89 -4.00 0.83
CA THR A 206 3.03 -4.47 0.02
C THR A 206 2.76 -5.87 -0.48
N LEU A 207 2.91 -6.06 -1.80
CA LEU A 207 2.84 -7.34 -2.50
C LEU A 207 4.26 -7.76 -2.93
N ALA A 208 4.65 -9.04 -2.68
CA ALA A 208 5.99 -9.56 -2.99
C ALA A 208 5.97 -11.06 -3.36
#